data_954e0133a645c56a2ffc492c687b2550
#
_entry.id   954e0133a645c56a2ffc492c687b2550
#
_cell.length_a   1.000
_cell.length_b   1.000
_cell.length_c   1.000
_cell.angle_alpha   90.00
_cell.angle_beta   90.00
_cell.angle_gamma   90.00
#
_symmetry.space_group_name_H-M   'P 1'
#
loop_
_entity.id
_entity.type
_entity.pdbx_description
1 polymer ?
#
loop_
_entity_poly.entity_id
_entity_poly.type
_entity_poly.pdbx_seq_one_letter_code
_entity_poly.pdbx_strand_id
1 'polypeptide(L)'
;MKSNRNNSPQIRLDAFNRILVSLNNLDSPVVVEGHSDTLALRSLGYYGDVIELNDGQSVLSTVEKLAQKLGTSGTFVVMTDWDRTGGRLAKQLKEYGESSDLIPNDQIRRELAIASSKDISCVEELPKLIQTLRSVCDP
;
A
#
# COMPACT_ATOMS: atom_id res chain seq x y z
N MET A 1 -7.36 28.39 -13.78
CA MET A 1 -7.00 26.96 -13.84
C MET A 1 -6.95 26.38 -12.45
N LYS A 2 -8.04 25.83 -12.09
CA LYS A 2 -8.15 25.25 -10.75
C LYS A 2 -7.68 23.80 -10.67
N SER A 3 -7.59 23.14 -11.81
CA SER A 3 -7.28 21.72 -11.87
C SER A 3 -5.89 21.37 -11.37
N ASN A 4 -4.96 22.34 -11.46
CA ASN A 4 -3.57 22.09 -11.09
C ASN A 4 -3.32 22.18 -9.57
N ARG A 5 -4.30 22.62 -8.81
CA ARG A 5 -4.16 22.80 -7.39
C ARG A 5 -3.82 21.48 -6.68
N ASN A 6 -4.49 20.39 -7.07
CA ASN A 6 -4.27 19.08 -6.47
C ASN A 6 -2.97 18.42 -6.92
N ASN A 7 -2.31 18.98 -7.95
CA ASN A 7 -1.04 18.47 -8.45
C ASN A 7 0.15 19.29 -7.94
N SER A 8 -0.09 20.27 -7.09
CA SER A 8 0.98 21.03 -6.48
C SER A 8 1.91 20.09 -5.71
N PRO A 9 3.25 20.22 -5.85
CA PRO A 9 4.18 19.39 -5.12
C PRO A 9 3.94 19.39 -3.61
N GLN A 10 3.65 20.56 -3.02
CA GLN A 10 3.42 20.64 -1.58
C GLN A 10 2.14 19.90 -1.18
N ILE A 11 1.06 20.07 -1.95
CA ILE A 11 -0.20 19.38 -1.65
C ILE A 11 -0.02 17.87 -1.77
N ARG A 12 0.71 17.42 -2.78
CA ARG A 12 0.98 16.00 -2.98
C ARG A 12 1.85 15.44 -1.85
N LEU A 13 2.88 16.17 -1.46
CA LEU A 13 3.74 15.75 -0.36
C LEU A 13 2.95 15.65 0.95
N ASP A 14 2.09 16.63 1.23
CA ASP A 14 1.23 16.60 2.40
C ASP A 14 0.29 15.40 2.37
N ALA A 15 -0.26 15.06 1.19
CA ALA A 15 -1.12 13.90 1.03
C ALA A 15 -0.36 12.61 1.35
N PHE A 16 0.85 12.44 0.82
CA PHE A 16 1.67 11.26 1.10
C PHE A 16 1.98 11.15 2.60
N ASN A 17 2.32 12.27 3.23
CA ASN A 17 2.64 12.27 4.66
C ASN A 17 1.43 11.83 5.48
N ARG A 18 0.23 12.33 5.16
CA ARG A 18 -0.99 11.91 5.86
C ARG A 18 -1.28 10.43 5.67
N ILE A 19 -1.10 9.95 4.43
CA ILE A 19 -1.36 8.52 4.12
C ILE A 19 -0.39 7.64 4.91
N LEU A 20 0.89 8.01 4.97
CA LEU A 20 1.88 7.23 5.70
C LEU A 20 1.62 7.24 7.21
N VAL A 21 1.18 8.37 7.75
CA VAL A 21 0.78 8.43 9.16
C VAL A 21 -0.42 7.52 9.40
N SER A 22 -1.42 7.55 8.52
CA SER A 22 -2.57 6.67 8.63
C SER A 22 -2.15 5.20 8.60
N LEU A 23 -1.24 4.84 7.69
CA LEU A 23 -0.75 3.46 7.59
C LEU A 23 -0.08 3.02 8.90
N ASN A 24 0.77 3.88 9.47
CA ASN A 24 1.46 3.56 10.71
C ASN A 24 0.52 3.44 11.91
N ASN A 25 -0.63 4.09 11.84
CA ASN A 25 -1.63 4.02 12.91
C ASN A 25 -2.56 2.81 12.80
N LEU A 26 -2.55 2.12 11.66
CA LEU A 26 -3.29 0.87 11.50
C LEU A 26 -2.49 -0.25 12.14
N ASP A 27 -3.08 -0.93 13.08
CA ASP A 27 -2.42 -2.06 13.75
C ASP A 27 -2.76 -3.35 12.99
N SER A 28 -2.38 -3.39 11.72
CA SER A 28 -2.75 -4.49 10.81
C SER A 28 -1.54 -4.84 9.95
N PRO A 29 -1.34 -6.13 9.64
CA PRO A 29 -0.28 -6.50 8.70
C PRO A 29 -0.57 -5.97 7.31
N VAL A 30 0.50 -5.66 6.58
CA VAL A 30 0.43 -5.13 5.22
C VAL A 30 0.89 -6.21 4.25
N VAL A 31 0.07 -6.47 3.22
CA VAL A 31 0.39 -7.47 2.19
C VAL A 31 0.90 -6.76 0.95
N VAL A 32 2.11 -7.07 0.54
CA VAL A 32 2.77 -6.52 -0.66
C VAL A 32 3.12 -7.63 -1.62
N GLU A 33 3.55 -7.26 -2.84
CA GLU A 33 3.87 -8.27 -3.86
C GLU A 33 5.23 -8.92 -3.61
N GLY A 34 6.25 -8.15 -3.23
CA GLY A 34 7.59 -8.68 -3.10
C GLY A 34 8.47 -7.92 -2.13
N HIS A 35 9.71 -8.37 -2.03
CA HIS A 35 10.67 -7.85 -1.07
C HIS A 35 11.06 -6.39 -1.33
N SER A 36 11.13 -5.99 -2.59
CA SER A 36 11.43 -4.60 -2.94
C SER A 36 10.39 -3.64 -2.35
N ASP A 37 9.13 -4.08 -2.28
CA ASP A 37 8.06 -3.29 -1.70
C ASP A 37 8.23 -3.15 -0.19
N THR A 38 8.66 -4.23 0.46
CA THR A 38 8.97 -4.19 1.88
C THR A 38 10.07 -3.18 2.16
N LEU A 39 11.14 -3.21 1.38
CA LEU A 39 12.24 -2.27 1.54
C LEU A 39 11.79 -0.83 1.34
N ALA A 40 10.91 -0.60 0.36
CA ALA A 40 10.37 0.72 0.10
C ALA A 40 9.57 1.22 1.31
N LEU A 41 8.70 0.39 1.87
CA LEU A 41 7.92 0.76 3.05
C LEU A 41 8.82 1.04 4.26
N ARG A 42 9.87 0.23 4.45
CA ARG A 42 10.83 0.45 5.53
C ARG A 42 11.52 1.82 5.38
N SER A 43 11.94 2.14 4.15
CA SER A 43 12.60 3.42 3.90
C SER A 43 11.67 4.62 4.12
N LEU A 44 10.37 4.41 4.06
CA LEU A 44 9.37 5.44 4.32
C LEU A 44 8.95 5.51 5.79
N GLY A 45 9.54 4.68 6.64
CA GLY A 45 9.30 4.72 8.08
C GLY A 45 8.21 3.79 8.56
N TYR A 46 7.75 2.85 7.73
CA TYR A 46 6.78 1.85 8.18
C TYR A 46 7.52 0.62 8.69
N TYR A 47 7.33 0.28 9.97
CA TYR A 47 8.02 -0.83 10.61
C TYR A 47 7.08 -1.92 11.13
N GLY A 48 5.82 -1.90 10.70
CA GLY A 48 4.86 -2.95 11.06
C GLY A 48 5.10 -4.24 10.30
N ASP A 49 4.23 -5.21 10.52
CA ASP A 49 4.32 -6.51 9.85
C ASP A 49 4.04 -6.39 8.37
N VAL A 50 4.91 -6.96 7.55
CA VAL A 50 4.74 -7.00 6.10
C VAL A 50 4.77 -8.46 5.64
N ILE A 51 3.82 -8.81 4.78
CA ILE A 51 3.69 -10.14 4.20
C ILE A 51 3.91 -10.03 2.70
N GLU A 52 4.83 -10.83 2.17
CA GLU A 52 5.20 -10.80 0.75
C GLU A 52 4.53 -11.95 0.01
N LEU A 53 3.80 -11.63 -1.06
CA LEU A 53 3.07 -12.63 -1.83
C LEU A 53 3.98 -13.55 -2.64
N ASN A 54 5.15 -13.06 -3.06
CA ASN A 54 6.05 -13.84 -3.92
C ASN A 54 6.98 -14.75 -3.14
N ASP A 55 6.49 -15.34 -2.06
CA ASP A 55 7.28 -16.27 -1.23
C ASP A 55 7.14 -17.73 -1.70
N GLY A 56 6.62 -17.94 -2.91
CA GLY A 56 6.42 -19.28 -3.47
C GLY A 56 5.09 -19.90 -3.13
N GLN A 57 4.21 -19.17 -2.46
CA GLN A 57 2.89 -19.67 -2.09
C GLN A 57 1.79 -18.98 -2.87
N SER A 58 0.62 -19.61 -2.95
CA SER A 58 -0.53 -19.00 -3.63
C SER A 58 -1.12 -17.87 -2.78
N VAL A 59 -1.86 -16.99 -3.43
CA VAL A 59 -2.59 -15.92 -2.73
C VAL A 59 -3.55 -16.53 -1.70
N LEU A 60 -4.26 -17.58 -2.08
CA LEU A 60 -5.19 -18.25 -1.17
C LEU A 60 -4.46 -18.78 0.07
N SER A 61 -3.32 -19.42 -0.13
CA SER A 61 -2.52 -19.94 0.98
C SER A 61 -2.11 -18.83 1.94
N THR A 62 -1.69 -17.70 1.40
CA THR A 62 -1.31 -16.53 2.21
C THR A 62 -2.49 -16.04 3.04
N VAL A 63 -3.67 -15.95 2.43
CA VAL A 63 -4.88 -15.50 3.13
C VAL A 63 -5.27 -16.49 4.23
N GLU A 64 -5.16 -17.79 3.94
CA GLU A 64 -5.48 -18.81 4.94
C GLU A 64 -4.58 -18.70 6.16
N LYS A 65 -3.29 -18.45 5.94
CA LYS A 65 -2.35 -18.24 7.05
C LYS A 65 -2.70 -16.97 7.84
N LEU A 66 -3.08 -15.91 7.14
CA LEU A 66 -3.52 -14.69 7.80
C LEU A 66 -4.75 -14.94 8.67
N ALA A 67 -5.71 -15.72 8.16
CA ALA A 67 -6.92 -16.05 8.91
C ALA A 67 -6.60 -16.79 10.19
N GLN A 68 -5.65 -17.75 10.13
CA GLN A 68 -5.21 -18.47 11.31
C GLN A 68 -4.56 -17.54 12.33
N LYS A 69 -3.77 -16.59 11.86
CA LYS A 69 -3.03 -15.68 12.74
C LYS A 69 -3.94 -14.61 13.33
N LEU A 70 -4.84 -14.04 12.54
CA LEU A 70 -5.63 -12.89 12.94
C LEU A 70 -6.96 -13.26 13.58
N GLY A 71 -7.53 -14.39 13.21
CA GLY A 71 -8.85 -14.79 13.69
C GLY A 71 -9.97 -14.07 12.96
N THR A 72 -11.21 -14.39 13.34
CA THR A 72 -12.41 -13.84 12.72
C THR A 72 -12.43 -12.32 12.83
N SER A 73 -12.80 -11.66 11.74
CA SER A 73 -12.85 -10.20 11.62
C SER A 73 -11.48 -9.52 11.74
N GLY A 74 -10.40 -10.28 11.63
CA GLY A 74 -9.08 -9.69 11.59
C GLY A 74 -8.89 -8.82 10.36
N THR A 75 -8.13 -7.73 10.51
CA THR A 75 -7.91 -6.78 9.42
C THR A 75 -6.50 -6.91 8.85
N PHE A 76 -6.38 -6.71 7.55
CA PHE A 76 -5.08 -6.61 6.91
C PHE A 76 -5.14 -5.57 5.78
N VAL A 77 -4.01 -4.96 5.48
CA VAL A 77 -3.91 -3.91 4.47
C VAL A 77 -3.48 -4.53 3.14
N VAL A 78 -4.23 -4.24 2.08
CA VAL A 78 -3.89 -4.65 0.72
C VAL A 78 -2.99 -3.58 0.13
N MET A 79 -1.72 -3.91 -0.14
CA MET A 79 -0.75 -2.95 -0.64
C MET A 79 -0.04 -3.50 -1.88
N THR A 80 -0.80 -4.11 -2.77
CA THR A 80 -0.27 -4.48 -4.09
C THR A 80 -0.13 -3.24 -4.95
N ASP A 81 0.67 -3.34 -6.00
CA ASP A 81 0.86 -2.23 -6.92
C ASP A 81 -0.46 -1.80 -7.57
N TRP A 82 -0.51 -0.58 -8.08
CA TRP A 82 -1.72 -0.10 -8.75
C TRP A 82 -1.61 -0.14 -10.26
N ASP A 83 -0.79 -1.05 -10.77
CA ASP A 83 -0.82 -1.48 -12.16
C ASP A 83 -1.87 -2.57 -12.34
N ARG A 84 -1.96 -3.10 -13.56
CA ARG A 84 -2.98 -4.11 -13.89
C ARG A 84 -2.83 -5.39 -13.08
N THR A 85 -1.60 -5.88 -12.95
CA THR A 85 -1.33 -7.10 -12.17
C THR A 85 -1.64 -6.88 -10.70
N GLY A 86 -1.22 -5.73 -10.16
CA GLY A 86 -1.49 -5.39 -8.75
C GLY A 86 -2.97 -5.25 -8.47
N GLY A 87 -3.73 -4.72 -9.43
CA GLY A 87 -5.19 -4.64 -9.30
C GLY A 87 -5.84 -6.01 -9.25
N ARG A 88 -5.36 -6.96 -10.05
CA ARG A 88 -5.86 -8.34 -10.03
C ARG A 88 -5.56 -9.01 -8.70
N LEU A 89 -4.34 -8.84 -8.19
CA LEU A 89 -3.95 -9.38 -6.90
C LEU A 89 -4.76 -8.77 -5.75
N ALA A 90 -5.01 -7.46 -5.81
CA ALA A 90 -5.84 -6.79 -4.81
C ALA A 90 -7.24 -7.39 -4.78
N LYS A 91 -7.82 -7.64 -5.95
CA LYS A 91 -9.16 -8.24 -6.04
C LYS A 91 -9.17 -9.64 -5.42
N GLN A 92 -8.16 -10.45 -5.72
CA GLN A 92 -8.05 -11.79 -5.14
C GLN A 92 -7.90 -11.74 -3.61
N LEU A 93 -7.06 -10.85 -3.11
CA LEU A 93 -6.87 -10.69 -1.67
C LEU A 93 -8.18 -10.30 -0.98
N LYS A 94 -8.95 -9.42 -1.61
CA LYS A 94 -10.23 -9.00 -1.04
C LYS A 94 -11.24 -10.13 -1.05
N GLU A 95 -11.37 -10.85 -2.16
CA GLU A 95 -12.32 -11.95 -2.29
C GLU A 95 -12.00 -13.09 -1.33
N TYR A 96 -10.73 -13.53 -1.30
CA TYR A 96 -10.31 -14.61 -0.41
C TYR A 96 -10.36 -14.17 1.05
N GLY A 97 -9.97 -12.92 1.33
CA GLY A 97 -10.03 -12.40 2.69
C GLY A 97 -11.43 -12.40 3.24
N GLU A 98 -12.38 -11.89 2.48
CA GLU A 98 -13.79 -11.85 2.89
C GLU A 98 -14.35 -13.26 3.05
N SER A 99 -13.99 -14.19 2.17
CA SER A 99 -14.41 -15.59 2.27
C SER A 99 -13.83 -16.28 3.52
N SER A 100 -12.74 -15.76 4.06
CA SER A 100 -12.09 -16.30 5.26
C SER A 100 -12.45 -15.50 6.52
N ASP A 101 -13.50 -14.71 6.46
CA ASP A 101 -13.99 -13.87 7.57
C ASP A 101 -12.96 -12.84 8.03
N LEU A 102 -12.14 -12.35 7.12
CA LEU A 102 -11.22 -11.25 7.36
C LEU A 102 -11.77 -9.95 6.77
N ILE A 103 -11.18 -8.84 7.17
CA ILE A 103 -11.55 -7.51 6.67
C ILE A 103 -10.36 -6.93 5.92
N PRO A 104 -10.30 -7.11 4.58
CA PRO A 104 -9.23 -6.52 3.79
C PRO A 104 -9.47 -5.02 3.61
N ASN A 105 -8.41 -4.24 3.79
CA ASN A 105 -8.45 -2.78 3.68
C ASN A 105 -7.56 -2.36 2.51
N ASP A 106 -8.15 -1.84 1.44
CA ASP A 106 -7.42 -1.33 0.29
C ASP A 106 -7.45 0.19 0.20
N GLN A 107 -7.88 0.86 1.23
CA GLN A 107 -8.04 2.32 1.20
C GLN A 107 -6.70 3.03 1.06
N ILE A 108 -5.67 2.59 1.79
CA ILE A 108 -4.33 3.19 1.70
C ILE A 108 -3.81 3.07 0.27
N ARG A 109 -3.94 1.89 -0.32
CA ARG A 109 -3.52 1.66 -1.70
C ARG A 109 -4.20 2.61 -2.67
N ARG A 110 -5.52 2.78 -2.54
CA ARG A 110 -6.27 3.69 -3.41
C ARG A 110 -5.83 5.14 -3.23
N GLU A 111 -5.59 5.56 -1.99
CA GLU A 111 -5.13 6.91 -1.71
C GLU A 111 -3.74 7.15 -2.28
N LEU A 112 -2.84 6.17 -2.17
CA LEU A 112 -1.51 6.27 -2.76
C LEU A 112 -1.58 6.37 -4.28
N ALA A 113 -2.46 5.59 -4.91
CA ALA A 113 -2.64 5.65 -6.35
C ALA A 113 -3.10 7.03 -6.80
N ILE A 114 -4.03 7.64 -6.07
CA ILE A 114 -4.52 8.97 -6.38
C ILE A 114 -3.43 10.02 -6.15
N ALA A 115 -2.73 9.96 -5.03
CA ALA A 115 -1.69 10.94 -4.68
C ALA A 115 -0.50 10.87 -5.63
N SER A 116 -0.17 9.68 -6.13
CA SER A 116 0.93 9.51 -7.09
C SER A 116 0.56 9.97 -8.49
N SER A 117 -0.73 10.20 -8.74
CA SER A 117 -1.24 10.60 -10.04
C SER A 117 -0.86 9.54 -11.08
N LYS A 118 -0.18 9.91 -12.18
CA LYS A 118 0.27 8.96 -13.18
C LYS A 118 1.77 8.78 -13.20
N ASP A 119 2.45 9.31 -12.18
CA ASP A 119 3.92 9.29 -12.15
C ASP A 119 4.46 7.89 -11.92
N ILE A 120 3.80 7.13 -11.05
CA ILE A 120 4.21 5.77 -10.71
C ILE A 120 2.99 4.88 -10.56
N SER A 121 3.22 3.56 -10.58
CA SER A 121 2.14 2.58 -10.39
C SER A 121 2.51 1.46 -9.43
N CYS A 122 3.58 1.64 -8.67
CA CYS A 122 4.08 0.60 -7.78
C CYS A 122 4.65 1.16 -6.49
N VAL A 123 4.61 0.34 -5.45
CA VAL A 123 5.10 0.69 -4.11
C VAL A 123 6.59 0.97 -4.13
N GLU A 124 7.35 0.19 -4.90
CA GLU A 124 8.80 0.27 -4.96
C GLU A 124 9.29 1.67 -5.35
N GLU A 125 8.53 2.39 -6.16
CA GLU A 125 8.92 3.72 -6.65
C GLU A 125 8.49 4.87 -5.74
N LEU A 126 7.71 4.59 -4.69
CA LEU A 126 7.23 5.63 -3.78
C LEU A 126 8.36 6.44 -3.12
N PRO A 127 9.41 5.80 -2.58
CA PRO A 127 10.46 6.58 -1.89
C PRO A 127 11.11 7.61 -2.79
N LYS A 128 11.36 7.25 -4.05
CA LYS A 128 11.98 8.18 -5.00
C LYS A 128 11.05 9.34 -5.34
N LEU A 129 9.77 9.05 -5.56
CA LEU A 129 8.80 10.11 -5.86
C LEU A 129 8.68 11.08 -4.69
N ILE A 130 8.57 10.57 -3.46
CA ILE A 130 8.44 11.41 -2.27
C ILE A 130 9.71 12.25 -2.08
N GLN A 131 10.88 11.66 -2.30
CA GLN A 131 12.13 12.39 -2.22
C GLN A 131 12.19 13.52 -3.24
N THR A 132 11.75 13.26 -4.47
CA THR A 132 11.68 14.28 -5.52
C THR A 132 10.77 15.44 -5.11
N LEU A 133 9.59 15.11 -4.56
CA LEU A 133 8.67 16.14 -4.09
C LEU A 133 9.27 16.97 -2.96
N ARG A 134 9.97 16.33 -2.03
CA ARG A 134 10.66 17.04 -0.94
C ARG A 134 11.73 18.01 -1.47
N SER A 135 12.47 17.57 -2.48
CA SER A 135 13.50 18.41 -3.08
C SER A 135 12.93 19.66 -3.74
N VAL A 136 11.74 19.54 -4.35
CA VAL A 136 11.06 20.67 -4.95
C VAL A 136 10.50 21.63 -3.91
N CYS A 137 9.95 21.09 -2.82
CA CYS A 137 9.32 21.89 -1.78
C CYS A 137 10.32 22.53 -0.84
N ASP A 138 11.49 21.93 -0.67
CA ASP A 138 12.52 22.38 0.28
C ASP A 138 13.88 22.24 -0.40
N PRO A 139 14.17 23.11 -1.38
CA PRO A 139 15.41 23.04 -2.15
C PRO A 139 16.66 23.40 -1.36
#